data_c74e0fc1219c08a248770ac17459cae7
#
_entry.id   c74e0fc1219c08a248770ac17459cae7
#
_cell.length_a   1.000
_cell.length_b   1.000
_cell.length_c   1.000
_cell.angle_alpha   90.00
_cell.angle_beta   90.00
_cell.angle_gamma   90.00
#
_symmetry.space_group_name_H-M   'P 1'
#
loop_
_entity.id
_entity.type
_entity.pdbx_description
1 polymer ?
#
loop_
_entity_poly.entity_id
_entity_poly.type
_entity_poly.pdbx_seq_one_letter_code
_entity_poly.pdbx_strand_id
1 'polypeptide(L)'
;MKLLKKLISRRRVLLSLAVLLVIAGLLLWRYLTPYAPAENAESALISAGGVTVEQNDNWISFEPSVISGTAVIFYPGALVEAEAYAPLAHKIAAAGHPFYIAKMPLNLAVIKGDAADEMIRVHPRQTFVLGGHSLGGVMASRYAAGHADQLEGVFFLASYPDEKGNLKDTTLSVLSVLGTEDKVVDRDNYNEGRAYLPGNTVYYSVTGGNHAQFGSYGPQKGDGQAEITEEEQQNRTARAMLDWLGNLR
;
A
#
# COMPACT_ATOMS: atom_id res chain seq x y z
N MET A 1 30.78 -54.29 -7.20
CA MET A 1 29.32 -54.27 -7.22
C MET A 1 28.71 -53.33 -6.13
N LYS A 2 29.14 -53.39 -4.85
CA LYS A 2 28.62 -52.52 -3.76
C LYS A 2 28.93 -51.01 -3.97
N LEU A 3 30.12 -50.63 -4.46
CA LEU A 3 30.50 -49.25 -4.72
C LEU A 3 29.63 -48.61 -5.82
N LEU A 4 29.36 -49.31 -6.90
CA LEU A 4 28.55 -48.84 -8.02
C LEU A 4 27.08 -48.60 -7.59
N LYS A 5 26.50 -49.48 -6.78
CA LYS A 5 25.16 -49.32 -6.18
C LYS A 5 25.11 -48.08 -5.26
N LYS A 6 26.15 -47.81 -4.48
CA LYS A 6 26.25 -46.65 -3.59
C LYS A 6 26.40 -45.33 -4.39
N LEU A 7 27.12 -45.36 -5.51
CA LEU A 7 27.26 -44.19 -6.41
C LEU A 7 25.96 -43.87 -7.12
N ILE A 8 25.25 -44.89 -7.64
CA ILE A 8 23.93 -44.69 -8.28
C ILE A 8 22.89 -44.23 -7.26
N SER A 9 22.91 -44.75 -6.04
CA SER A 9 22.03 -44.25 -4.97
C SER A 9 22.27 -42.78 -4.62
N ARG A 10 23.54 -42.36 -4.47
CA ARG A 10 23.89 -40.95 -4.22
C ARG A 10 23.46 -40.02 -5.36
N ARG A 11 23.68 -40.45 -6.63
CA ARG A 11 23.21 -39.63 -7.79
C ARG A 11 21.69 -39.51 -7.82
N ARG A 12 20.95 -40.57 -7.51
CA ARG A 12 19.47 -40.52 -7.43
C ARG A 12 19.00 -39.58 -6.32
N VAL A 13 19.62 -39.64 -5.14
CA VAL A 13 19.32 -38.73 -4.03
C VAL A 13 19.60 -37.25 -4.41
N LEU A 14 20.75 -36.98 -5.05
CA LEU A 14 21.11 -35.65 -5.50
C LEU A 14 20.13 -35.09 -6.56
N LEU A 15 19.72 -35.97 -7.51
CA LEU A 15 18.72 -35.61 -8.52
C LEU A 15 17.35 -35.34 -7.88
N SER A 16 16.92 -36.16 -6.92
CA SER A 16 15.66 -35.90 -6.20
C SER A 16 15.70 -34.62 -5.40
N LEU A 17 16.81 -34.28 -4.74
CA LEU A 17 17.02 -33.03 -4.05
C LEU A 17 16.99 -31.83 -5.01
N ALA A 18 17.65 -31.94 -6.17
CA ALA A 18 17.62 -30.89 -7.19
C ALA A 18 16.20 -30.65 -7.72
N VAL A 19 15.43 -31.71 -7.98
CA VAL A 19 14.02 -31.61 -8.41
C VAL A 19 13.17 -30.94 -7.33
N LEU A 20 13.34 -31.32 -6.07
CA LEU A 20 12.62 -30.71 -4.95
C LEU A 20 12.95 -29.22 -4.80
N LEU A 21 14.22 -28.83 -4.97
CA LEU A 21 14.64 -27.42 -4.95
C LEU A 21 14.03 -26.62 -6.10
N VAL A 22 13.98 -27.21 -7.30
CA VAL A 22 13.32 -26.57 -8.45
C VAL A 22 11.82 -26.39 -8.20
N ILE A 23 11.14 -27.42 -7.69
CA ILE A 23 9.72 -27.33 -7.35
C ILE A 23 9.49 -26.27 -6.26
N ALA A 24 10.30 -26.28 -5.20
CA ALA A 24 10.22 -25.27 -4.15
C ALA A 24 10.46 -23.85 -4.69
N GLY A 25 11.43 -23.68 -5.59
CA GLY A 25 11.70 -22.42 -6.27
C GLY A 25 10.53 -21.94 -7.13
N LEU A 26 9.90 -22.84 -7.89
CA LEU A 26 8.72 -22.51 -8.71
C LEU A 26 7.51 -22.17 -7.85
N LEU A 27 7.29 -22.87 -6.73
CA LEU A 27 6.21 -22.57 -5.79
C LEU A 27 6.44 -21.23 -5.12
N LEU A 28 7.68 -20.93 -4.70
CA LEU A 28 8.06 -19.65 -4.12
C LEU A 28 7.91 -18.51 -5.12
N TRP A 29 8.35 -18.69 -6.36
CA TRP A 29 8.17 -17.72 -7.43
C TRP A 29 6.68 -17.42 -7.66
N ARG A 30 5.85 -18.45 -7.82
CA ARG A 30 4.40 -18.29 -7.95
C ARG A 30 3.78 -17.57 -6.74
N TYR A 31 4.27 -17.85 -5.54
CA TYR A 31 3.80 -17.18 -4.32
C TYR A 31 4.21 -15.71 -4.24
N LEU A 32 5.40 -15.37 -4.75
CA LEU A 32 5.96 -14.01 -4.75
C LEU A 32 5.64 -13.22 -6.03
N THR A 33 4.89 -13.79 -6.99
CA THR A 33 4.46 -13.05 -8.18
C THR A 33 3.52 -11.93 -7.75
N PRO A 34 3.86 -10.66 -8.04
CA PRO A 34 3.03 -9.53 -7.62
C PRO A 34 1.74 -9.44 -8.43
N TYR A 35 0.76 -8.76 -7.88
CA TYR A 35 -0.41 -8.30 -8.60
C TYR A 35 -0.01 -7.12 -9.50
N ALA A 36 -0.09 -7.33 -10.80
CA ALA A 36 0.23 -6.33 -11.81
C ALA A 36 -0.90 -5.28 -11.94
N PRO A 37 -0.58 -4.05 -12.37
CA PRO A 37 -1.58 -3.02 -12.61
C PRO A 37 -2.55 -3.44 -13.72
N ALA A 38 -3.82 -3.05 -13.58
CA ALA A 38 -4.81 -3.20 -14.62
C ALA A 38 -4.69 -2.07 -15.66
N GLU A 39 -5.35 -2.20 -16.82
CA GLU A 39 -5.28 -1.25 -17.94
C GLU A 39 -5.63 0.19 -17.53
N ASN A 40 -6.61 0.38 -16.64
CA ASN A 40 -6.98 1.69 -16.13
C ASN A 40 -5.89 2.30 -15.21
N ALA A 41 -5.11 1.47 -14.51
CA ALA A 41 -3.96 1.92 -13.73
C ALA A 41 -2.82 2.38 -14.66
N GLU A 42 -2.52 1.61 -15.71
CA GLU A 42 -1.53 2.00 -16.72
C GLU A 42 -1.93 3.32 -17.41
N SER A 43 -3.21 3.47 -17.74
CA SER A 43 -3.74 4.71 -18.33
C SER A 43 -3.58 5.92 -17.40
N ALA A 44 -3.72 5.74 -16.09
CA ALA A 44 -3.59 6.79 -15.10
C ALA A 44 -2.13 7.23 -14.84
N LEU A 45 -1.13 6.51 -15.37
CA LEU A 45 0.28 6.93 -15.36
C LEU A 45 0.62 7.97 -16.44
N ILE A 46 -0.33 8.30 -17.31
CA ILE A 46 -0.12 9.32 -18.33
C ILE A 46 -0.45 10.68 -17.73
N SER A 47 0.47 11.64 -17.90
CA SER A 47 0.25 13.02 -17.48
C SER A 47 -0.97 13.62 -18.20
N ALA A 48 -1.98 14.01 -17.45
CA ALA A 48 -3.23 14.54 -17.98
C ALA A 48 -3.96 15.42 -16.94
N GLY A 49 -4.95 16.20 -17.37
CA GLY A 49 -5.85 16.91 -16.46
C GLY A 49 -5.17 17.88 -15.49
N GLY A 50 -4.00 18.42 -15.84
CA GLY A 50 -3.23 19.29 -14.95
C GLY A 50 -2.38 18.55 -13.91
N VAL A 51 -2.22 17.23 -14.05
CA VAL A 51 -1.33 16.40 -13.24
C VAL A 51 -0.16 15.93 -14.10
N THR A 52 1.06 16.21 -13.66
CA THR A 52 2.29 15.64 -14.23
C THR A 52 2.65 14.37 -13.49
N VAL A 53 2.87 13.28 -14.22
CA VAL A 53 3.27 11.99 -13.65
C VAL A 53 4.71 11.71 -14.06
N GLU A 54 5.55 11.46 -13.06
CA GLU A 54 6.96 11.08 -13.25
C GLU A 54 7.27 9.82 -12.45
N GLN A 55 8.21 9.03 -12.95
CA GLN A 55 8.65 7.80 -12.29
C GLN A 55 10.16 7.77 -12.17
N ASN A 56 10.63 7.36 -11.00
CA ASN A 56 12.03 7.02 -10.76
C ASN A 56 12.13 5.63 -10.10
N ASP A 57 13.33 5.25 -9.65
CA ASP A 57 13.56 3.94 -9.04
C ASP A 57 12.91 3.79 -7.65
N ASN A 58 12.57 4.90 -6.97
CA ASN A 58 12.12 4.91 -5.58
C ASN A 58 10.62 5.21 -5.44
N TRP A 59 10.02 5.98 -6.35
CA TRP A 59 8.59 6.32 -6.30
C TRP A 59 8.03 6.72 -7.66
N ILE A 60 6.70 6.81 -7.71
CA ILE A 60 5.93 7.46 -8.77
C ILE A 60 5.35 8.72 -8.17
N SER A 61 5.59 9.87 -8.80
CA SER A 61 5.02 11.16 -8.40
C SER A 61 3.86 11.58 -9.29
N PHE A 62 2.85 12.18 -8.68
CA PHE A 62 1.72 12.82 -9.30
C PHE A 62 1.69 14.26 -8.80
N GLU A 63 2.19 15.16 -9.61
CA GLU A 63 2.34 16.57 -9.25
C GLU A 63 1.23 17.42 -9.91
N PRO A 64 0.37 18.07 -9.11
CA PRO A 64 -0.62 18.99 -9.66
C PRO A 64 0.04 20.24 -10.21
N SER A 65 -0.54 20.85 -11.25
CA SER A 65 -0.09 22.14 -11.81
C SER A 65 -0.19 23.29 -10.79
N VAL A 66 -1.08 23.16 -9.81
CA VAL A 66 -1.23 24.10 -8.68
C VAL A 66 -1.28 23.26 -7.40
N ILE A 67 -0.24 23.38 -6.58
CA ILE A 67 -0.21 22.78 -5.24
C ILE A 67 -1.03 23.67 -4.31
N SER A 68 -2.05 23.10 -3.68
CA SER A 68 -2.95 23.82 -2.76
C SER A 68 -3.09 23.16 -1.39
N GLY A 69 -2.46 22.00 -1.17
CA GLY A 69 -2.59 21.26 0.09
C GLY A 69 -1.41 20.34 0.38
N THR A 70 -1.53 19.63 1.49
CA THR A 70 -0.55 18.68 2.03
C THR A 70 -0.29 17.56 1.06
N ALA A 71 0.97 17.18 0.89
CA ALA A 71 1.39 16.08 0.04
C ALA A 71 1.10 14.71 0.69
N VAL A 72 0.84 13.72 -0.13
CA VAL A 72 0.52 12.36 0.29
C VAL A 72 1.67 11.42 -0.06
N ILE A 73 2.19 10.69 0.91
CA ILE A 73 3.09 9.55 0.71
C ILE A 73 2.29 8.27 0.91
N PHE A 74 2.39 7.36 -0.05
CA PHE A 74 1.60 6.14 -0.09
C PHE A 74 2.48 4.89 -0.15
N TYR A 75 2.24 3.95 0.77
CA TYR A 75 2.88 2.65 0.79
C TYR A 75 1.93 1.58 0.23
N PRO A 76 2.31 0.90 -0.88
CA PRO A 76 1.53 -0.17 -1.49
C PRO A 76 1.28 -1.36 -0.56
N GLY A 77 0.22 -2.11 -0.86
CA GLY A 77 -0.05 -3.41 -0.24
C GLY A 77 1.00 -4.46 -0.60
N ALA A 78 1.09 -5.52 0.19
CA ALA A 78 2.03 -6.60 -0.06
C ALA A 78 1.81 -7.25 -1.43
N LEU A 79 2.89 -7.41 -2.20
CA LEU A 79 2.88 -8.01 -3.53
C LEU A 79 1.95 -7.29 -4.53
N VAL A 80 1.66 -6.01 -4.34
CA VAL A 80 0.96 -5.17 -5.31
C VAL A 80 1.94 -4.18 -5.90
N GLU A 81 2.02 -4.10 -7.23
CA GLU A 81 2.87 -3.14 -7.91
C GLU A 81 2.40 -1.71 -7.65
N ALA A 82 3.34 -0.78 -7.49
CA ALA A 82 3.06 0.62 -7.13
C ALA A 82 2.11 1.29 -8.14
N GLU A 83 2.25 0.95 -9.39
CA GLU A 83 1.47 1.44 -10.53
C GLU A 83 -0.04 1.17 -10.36
N ALA A 84 -0.42 0.12 -9.64
CA ALA A 84 -1.82 -0.23 -9.38
C ALA A 84 -2.61 0.85 -8.61
N TYR A 85 -1.92 1.76 -7.95
CA TYR A 85 -2.56 2.84 -7.18
C TYR A 85 -2.61 4.18 -7.94
N ALA A 86 -2.16 4.21 -9.19
CA ALA A 86 -2.14 5.41 -10.03
C ALA A 86 -3.52 6.09 -10.17
N PRO A 87 -4.66 5.38 -10.35
CA PRO A 87 -5.95 6.04 -10.48
C PRO A 87 -6.37 6.83 -9.22
N LEU A 88 -6.12 6.30 -8.03
CA LEU A 88 -6.38 7.00 -6.77
C LEU A 88 -5.45 8.20 -6.61
N ALA A 89 -4.15 8.02 -6.88
CA ALA A 89 -3.15 9.07 -6.80
C ALA A 89 -3.48 10.24 -7.73
N HIS A 90 -3.87 9.93 -8.97
CA HIS A 90 -4.24 10.95 -9.95
C HIS A 90 -5.46 11.78 -9.51
N LYS A 91 -6.47 11.14 -8.88
CA LYS A 91 -7.66 11.84 -8.36
C LYS A 91 -7.31 12.81 -7.24
N ILE A 92 -6.43 12.41 -6.33
CA ILE A 92 -5.97 13.25 -5.20
C ILE A 92 -5.09 14.38 -5.71
N ALA A 93 -4.16 14.09 -6.64
CA ALA A 93 -3.31 15.10 -7.24
C ALA A 93 -4.10 16.13 -8.06
N ALA A 94 -5.12 15.72 -8.81
CA ALA A 94 -6.01 16.63 -9.55
C ALA A 94 -6.75 17.62 -8.64
N ALA A 95 -6.90 17.30 -7.35
CA ALA A 95 -7.47 18.19 -6.34
C ALA A 95 -6.43 19.12 -5.66
N GLY A 96 -5.16 19.10 -6.10
CA GLY A 96 -4.11 19.99 -5.62
C GLY A 96 -3.16 19.44 -4.57
N HIS A 97 -3.25 18.14 -4.27
CA HIS A 97 -2.40 17.46 -3.30
C HIS A 97 -1.35 16.58 -4.01
N PRO A 98 -0.06 16.94 -4.02
CA PRO A 98 0.98 16.05 -4.57
C PRO A 98 0.87 14.65 -3.98
N PHE A 99 1.05 13.62 -4.81
CA PHE A 99 0.91 12.24 -4.36
C PHE A 99 2.12 11.41 -4.81
N TYR A 100 2.76 10.74 -3.87
CA TYR A 100 3.96 9.95 -4.07
C TYR A 100 3.70 8.49 -3.69
N ILE A 101 3.75 7.58 -4.66
CA ILE A 101 3.61 6.14 -4.41
C ILE A 101 5.00 5.53 -4.29
N ALA A 102 5.36 5.03 -3.12
CA ALA A 102 6.65 4.39 -2.90
C ALA A 102 6.79 3.09 -3.69
N LYS A 103 7.92 2.90 -4.36
CA LYS A 103 8.31 1.61 -4.97
C LYS A 103 9.05 0.78 -3.94
N MET A 104 8.44 -0.34 -3.55
CA MET A 104 8.98 -1.19 -2.50
C MET A 104 9.78 -2.35 -3.10
N PRO A 105 11.00 -2.66 -2.59
CA PRO A 105 11.73 -3.85 -3.02
C PRO A 105 10.85 -5.10 -2.88
N LEU A 106 10.80 -5.93 -3.92
CA LEU A 106 9.95 -7.12 -4.02
C LEU A 106 8.45 -6.84 -3.75
N ASN A 107 7.99 -5.61 -3.93
CA ASN A 107 6.64 -5.14 -3.59
C ASN A 107 6.25 -5.43 -2.12
N LEU A 108 7.21 -5.27 -1.19
CA LEU A 108 7.03 -5.52 0.23
C LEU A 108 7.51 -4.34 1.08
N ALA A 109 6.59 -3.57 1.63
CA ALA A 109 6.88 -2.40 2.47
C ALA A 109 7.71 -2.73 3.73
N VAL A 110 7.71 -3.98 4.20
CA VAL A 110 8.53 -4.43 5.34
C VAL A 110 10.03 -4.35 5.05
N ILE A 111 10.45 -4.30 3.79
CA ILE A 111 11.87 -4.27 3.39
C ILE A 111 12.41 -2.84 3.40
N LYS A 112 11.55 -1.85 3.12
CA LYS A 112 11.92 -0.42 3.04
C LYS A 112 10.85 0.43 3.76
N GLY A 113 10.65 0.18 5.06
CA GLY A 113 9.66 0.91 5.86
C GLY A 113 9.96 2.41 6.04
N ASP A 114 11.19 2.81 5.79
CA ASP A 114 11.74 4.18 5.82
C ASP A 114 11.70 4.91 4.46
N ALA A 115 10.97 4.38 3.48
CA ALA A 115 10.89 4.97 2.14
C ALA A 115 10.44 6.46 2.16
N ALA A 116 9.68 6.88 3.16
CA ALA A 116 9.23 8.27 3.30
C ALA A 116 10.37 9.27 3.53
N ASP A 117 11.47 8.86 4.18
CA ASP A 117 12.60 9.75 4.50
C ASP A 117 13.14 10.47 3.26
N GLU A 118 13.29 9.74 2.16
CA GLU A 118 13.84 10.31 0.94
C GLU A 118 12.88 11.31 0.30
N MET A 119 11.57 11.01 0.27
CA MET A 119 10.54 11.88 -0.29
C MET A 119 10.43 13.19 0.52
N ILE A 120 10.42 13.08 1.86
CA ILE A 120 10.39 14.24 2.77
C ILE A 120 11.65 15.10 2.57
N ARG A 121 12.82 14.46 2.50
CA ARG A 121 14.11 15.15 2.34
C ARG A 121 14.22 15.93 1.04
N VAL A 122 13.70 15.42 -0.08
CA VAL A 122 13.81 16.08 -1.38
C VAL A 122 12.74 17.16 -1.60
N HIS A 123 11.70 17.18 -0.77
CA HIS A 123 10.64 18.17 -0.81
C HIS A 123 10.50 18.98 0.51
N PRO A 124 11.54 19.66 0.98
CA PRO A 124 11.62 20.26 2.33
C PRO A 124 10.63 21.41 2.61
N ARG A 125 9.88 21.84 1.61
CA ARG A 125 8.87 22.90 1.73
C ARG A 125 7.43 22.38 1.73
N GLN A 126 7.26 21.07 1.58
CA GLN A 126 5.96 20.42 1.63
C GLN A 126 5.68 19.90 3.04
N THR A 127 4.42 19.90 3.42
CA THR A 127 3.91 19.14 4.56
C THR A 127 3.38 17.81 4.06
N PHE A 128 3.40 16.77 4.90
CA PHE A 128 3.12 15.41 4.47
C PHE A 128 2.11 14.71 5.36
N VAL A 129 1.28 13.90 4.73
CA VAL A 129 0.63 12.76 5.37
C VAL A 129 1.21 11.48 4.80
N LEU A 130 1.27 10.44 5.62
CA LEU A 130 1.76 9.12 5.23
C LEU A 130 0.66 8.09 5.46
N GLY A 131 0.51 7.16 4.54
CA GLY A 131 -0.40 6.05 4.75
C GLY A 131 -0.18 4.95 3.73
N GLY A 132 -1.13 4.05 3.63
CA GLY A 132 -0.99 2.96 2.67
C GLY A 132 -2.14 1.98 2.72
N HIS A 133 -2.06 1.01 1.83
CA HIS A 133 -3.02 -0.07 1.69
C HIS A 133 -2.49 -1.32 2.39
N SER A 134 -3.36 -2.02 3.13
CA SER A 134 -3.03 -3.32 3.71
C SER A 134 -1.71 -3.29 4.50
N LEU A 135 -0.73 -4.16 4.19
CA LEU A 135 0.59 -4.16 4.82
C LEU A 135 1.31 -2.79 4.72
N GLY A 136 1.08 -2.04 3.64
CA GLY A 136 1.64 -0.70 3.48
C GLY A 136 1.20 0.25 4.59
N GLY A 137 -0.07 0.23 4.98
CA GLY A 137 -0.57 1.05 6.09
C GLY A 137 0.01 0.66 7.45
N VAL A 138 0.23 -0.65 7.70
CA VAL A 138 0.93 -1.12 8.91
C VAL A 138 2.35 -0.55 8.96
N MET A 139 3.08 -0.59 7.84
CA MET A 139 4.45 -0.07 7.80
C MET A 139 4.50 1.45 7.87
N ALA A 140 3.53 2.13 7.28
CA ALA A 140 3.38 3.59 7.39
C ALA A 140 3.15 4.03 8.85
N SER A 141 2.31 3.31 9.61
CA SER A 141 2.11 3.62 11.03
C SER A 141 3.36 3.39 11.87
N ARG A 142 4.13 2.33 11.58
CA ARG A 142 5.40 2.08 12.28
C ARG A 142 6.43 3.17 12.02
N TYR A 143 6.51 3.68 10.79
CA TYR A 143 7.34 4.85 10.47
C TYR A 143 6.85 6.08 11.23
N ALA A 144 5.56 6.39 11.14
CA ALA A 144 4.96 7.57 11.75
C ALA A 144 5.10 7.61 13.28
N ALA A 145 5.10 6.45 13.95
CA ALA A 145 5.32 6.36 15.39
C ALA A 145 6.69 6.90 15.84
N GLY A 146 7.71 6.80 14.97
CA GLY A 146 9.05 7.34 15.24
C GLY A 146 9.30 8.75 14.65
N HIS A 147 8.39 9.26 13.79
CA HIS A 147 8.60 10.48 13.00
C HIS A 147 7.34 11.37 12.99
N ALA A 148 6.58 11.38 14.09
CA ALA A 148 5.32 12.10 14.19
C ALA A 148 5.46 13.62 14.00
N ASP A 149 6.63 14.17 14.29
CA ASP A 149 7.00 15.58 14.10
C ASP A 149 7.22 15.99 12.64
N GLN A 150 7.36 15.04 11.74
CA GLN A 150 7.55 15.26 10.29
C GLN A 150 6.26 15.12 9.47
N LEU A 151 5.15 14.74 10.11
CA LEU A 151 3.90 14.41 9.46
C LEU A 151 2.72 15.20 10.08
N GLU A 152 1.73 15.52 9.26
CA GLU A 152 0.47 16.08 9.72
C GLU A 152 -0.58 15.01 10.04
N GLY A 153 -0.45 13.83 9.44
CA GLY A 153 -1.39 12.76 9.67
C GLY A 153 -0.99 11.42 9.05
N VAL A 154 -1.77 10.41 9.40
CA VAL A 154 -1.63 9.04 8.89
C VAL A 154 -2.97 8.53 8.39
N PHE A 155 -2.98 7.79 7.27
CA PHE A 155 -4.19 7.16 6.78
C PHE A 155 -4.00 5.66 6.51
N PHE A 156 -5.08 4.92 6.67
CA PHE A 156 -5.16 3.49 6.48
C PHE A 156 -6.23 3.17 5.45
N LEU A 157 -5.87 2.50 4.36
CA LEU A 157 -6.80 1.91 3.41
C LEU A 157 -6.79 0.39 3.61
N ALA A 158 -7.90 -0.18 4.08
CA ALA A 158 -7.99 -1.61 4.41
C ALA A 158 -6.80 -2.08 5.27
N SER A 159 -6.48 -1.32 6.33
CA SER A 159 -5.29 -1.52 7.16
C SER A 159 -5.51 -1.01 8.58
N TYR A 160 -4.56 -1.31 9.47
CA TYR A 160 -4.58 -0.93 10.88
C TYR A 160 -3.14 -0.84 11.43
N PRO A 161 -2.90 -0.09 12.52
CA PRO A 161 -1.61 -0.11 13.20
C PRO A 161 -1.48 -1.37 14.06
N ASP A 162 -0.25 -1.79 14.30
CA ASP A 162 0.10 -2.73 15.36
C ASP A 162 0.77 -2.00 16.54
N GLU A 163 1.20 -2.74 17.56
CA GLU A 163 1.86 -2.19 18.76
C GLU A 163 3.08 -1.31 18.40
N LYS A 164 3.85 -1.68 17.35
CA LYS A 164 5.03 -0.91 16.92
C LYS A 164 4.65 0.37 16.17
N GLY A 165 3.46 0.42 15.62
CA GLY A 165 2.88 1.59 14.94
C GLY A 165 1.90 2.35 15.81
N ASN A 166 2.07 2.35 17.14
CA ASN A 166 1.19 3.01 18.10
C ASN A 166 1.28 4.54 17.94
N LEU A 167 0.16 5.15 17.58
CA LEU A 167 -0.02 6.59 17.35
C LEU A 167 -0.89 7.26 18.42
N LYS A 168 -1.33 6.52 19.45
CA LYS A 168 -2.35 6.94 20.42
C LYS A 168 -2.06 8.28 21.07
N ASP A 169 -0.80 8.49 21.43
CA ASP A 169 -0.37 9.68 22.18
C ASP A 169 0.30 10.74 21.27
N THR A 170 0.16 10.60 19.95
CA THR A 170 0.62 11.59 18.98
C THR A 170 -0.44 12.65 18.71
N THR A 171 -0.02 13.77 18.10
CA THR A 171 -0.93 14.83 17.61
C THR A 171 -1.37 14.60 16.18
N LEU A 172 -0.99 13.48 15.57
CA LEU A 172 -1.30 13.18 14.17
C LEU A 172 -2.81 13.06 13.95
N SER A 173 -3.27 13.65 12.88
CA SER A 173 -4.62 13.38 12.38
C SER A 173 -4.67 11.99 11.75
N VAL A 174 -5.73 11.20 12.01
CA VAL A 174 -5.81 9.83 11.48
C VAL A 174 -7.11 9.60 10.74
N LEU A 175 -7.00 8.99 9.54
CA LEU A 175 -8.11 8.49 8.74
C LEU A 175 -7.99 6.96 8.57
N SER A 176 -9.07 6.23 8.84
CA SER A 176 -9.17 4.78 8.58
C SER A 176 -10.34 4.50 7.63
N VAL A 177 -10.03 3.95 6.46
CA VAL A 177 -11.01 3.62 5.42
C VAL A 177 -11.06 2.10 5.22
N LEU A 178 -12.25 1.52 5.26
CA LEU A 178 -12.44 0.08 5.15
C LEU A 178 -13.65 -0.26 4.28
N GLY A 179 -13.51 -1.23 3.38
CA GLY A 179 -14.63 -1.80 2.62
C GLY A 179 -15.50 -2.72 3.49
N THR A 180 -16.82 -2.68 3.33
CA THR A 180 -17.72 -3.56 4.11
C THR A 180 -17.58 -5.02 3.68
N GLU A 181 -17.25 -5.27 2.41
CA GLU A 181 -17.07 -6.60 1.83
C GLU A 181 -15.62 -7.09 1.88
N ASP A 182 -14.71 -6.34 2.54
CA ASP A 182 -13.32 -6.75 2.74
C ASP A 182 -13.26 -8.01 3.62
N LYS A 183 -12.68 -9.10 3.08
CA LYS A 183 -12.45 -10.38 3.77
C LYS A 183 -10.97 -10.74 3.92
N VAL A 184 -10.07 -9.83 3.53
CA VAL A 184 -8.63 -9.98 3.68
C VAL A 184 -8.14 -9.39 4.99
N VAL A 185 -8.68 -8.23 5.37
CA VAL A 185 -8.37 -7.61 6.67
C VAL A 185 -8.84 -8.51 7.80
N ASP A 186 -7.92 -8.86 8.68
CA ASP A 186 -8.25 -9.50 9.93
C ASP A 186 -9.04 -8.52 10.82
N ARG A 187 -10.32 -8.82 11.02
CA ARG A 187 -11.24 -7.94 11.74
C ARG A 187 -10.94 -7.83 13.23
N ASP A 188 -10.37 -8.87 13.83
CA ASP A 188 -10.00 -8.84 15.24
C ASP A 188 -8.79 -7.95 15.43
N ASN A 189 -7.74 -8.12 14.64
CA ASN A 189 -6.57 -7.25 14.63
C ASN A 189 -6.93 -5.80 14.25
N TYR A 190 -7.86 -5.58 13.32
CA TYR A 190 -8.36 -4.24 12.99
C TYR A 190 -9.03 -3.57 14.21
N ASN A 191 -9.85 -4.30 14.93
CA ASN A 191 -10.54 -3.78 16.12
C ASN A 191 -9.55 -3.53 17.28
N GLU A 192 -8.60 -4.42 17.49
CA GLU A 192 -7.53 -4.24 18.48
C GLU A 192 -6.63 -3.06 18.12
N GLY A 193 -6.30 -2.88 16.85
CA GLY A 193 -5.47 -1.77 16.34
C GLY A 193 -6.06 -0.39 16.64
N ARG A 194 -7.37 -0.29 16.82
CA ARG A 194 -8.02 0.99 17.21
C ARG A 194 -7.53 1.52 18.56
N ALA A 195 -7.04 0.64 19.45
CA ALA A 195 -6.47 1.05 20.73
C ALA A 195 -5.13 1.79 20.59
N TYR A 196 -4.47 1.66 19.44
CA TYR A 196 -3.22 2.34 19.09
C TYR A 196 -3.42 3.63 18.31
N LEU A 197 -4.67 4.09 18.15
CA LEU A 197 -4.99 5.31 17.40
C LEU A 197 -5.45 6.44 18.32
N PRO A 198 -5.22 7.70 17.93
CA PRO A 198 -5.75 8.87 18.64
C PRO A 198 -7.27 8.82 18.73
N GLY A 199 -7.83 9.39 19.80
CA GLY A 199 -9.28 9.36 20.06
C GLY A 199 -10.13 10.15 19.04
N ASN A 200 -9.53 11.04 18.26
CA ASN A 200 -10.14 11.82 17.18
C ASN A 200 -10.00 11.17 15.78
N THR A 201 -9.61 9.91 15.71
CA THR A 201 -9.50 9.16 14.44
C THR A 201 -10.83 9.16 13.69
N VAL A 202 -10.77 9.53 12.41
CA VAL A 202 -11.90 9.48 11.49
C VAL A 202 -11.99 8.07 10.88
N TYR A 203 -13.15 7.42 11.02
CA TYR A 203 -13.43 6.12 10.43
C TYR A 203 -14.44 6.27 9.30
N TYR A 204 -14.11 5.75 8.12
CA TYR A 204 -14.98 5.78 6.95
C TYR A 204 -15.18 4.37 6.40
N SER A 205 -16.45 3.95 6.27
CA SER A 205 -16.80 2.65 5.69
C SER A 205 -17.29 2.83 4.25
N VAL A 206 -16.62 2.17 3.31
CA VAL A 206 -17.05 2.11 1.91
C VAL A 206 -18.03 0.96 1.77
N THR A 207 -19.32 1.28 1.82
CA THR A 207 -20.39 0.28 1.67
C THR A 207 -20.29 -0.40 0.31
N GLY A 208 -20.30 -1.72 0.29
CA GLY A 208 -20.16 -2.56 -0.90
C GLY A 208 -18.73 -2.67 -1.44
N GLY A 209 -17.76 -1.99 -0.84
CA GLY A 209 -16.36 -2.06 -1.23
C GLY A 209 -15.62 -3.25 -0.62
N ASN A 210 -14.56 -3.73 -1.29
CA ASN A 210 -13.73 -4.82 -0.82
C ASN A 210 -12.26 -4.40 -0.63
N HIS A 211 -11.36 -5.35 -0.36
CA HIS A 211 -9.94 -5.10 -0.14
C HIS A 211 -9.22 -4.66 -1.41
N ALA A 212 -9.38 -5.44 -2.49
CA ALA A 212 -8.61 -5.27 -3.71
C ALA A 212 -8.87 -3.94 -4.42
N GLN A 213 -10.10 -3.43 -4.38
CA GLN A 213 -10.52 -2.23 -5.12
C GLN A 213 -9.98 -0.90 -4.55
N PHE A 214 -9.16 -0.91 -3.49
CA PHE A 214 -8.34 0.25 -3.13
C PHE A 214 -7.18 0.50 -4.10
N GLY A 215 -6.81 -0.52 -4.89
CA GLY A 215 -5.94 -0.41 -6.05
C GLY A 215 -6.63 -0.92 -7.32
N SER A 216 -5.95 -0.83 -8.46
CA SER A 216 -6.43 -1.31 -9.77
C SER A 216 -5.52 -2.44 -10.24
N TYR A 217 -5.73 -3.64 -9.70
CA TYR A 217 -4.95 -4.86 -9.99
C TYR A 217 -5.81 -6.12 -10.11
N GLY A 218 -7.13 -5.93 -10.19
CA GLY A 218 -8.08 -7.02 -10.31
C GLY A 218 -8.36 -7.75 -8.98
N PRO A 219 -9.02 -8.90 -9.03
CA PRO A 219 -9.46 -9.61 -7.84
C PRO A 219 -8.29 -10.20 -7.06
N GLN A 220 -8.34 -10.07 -5.72
CA GLN A 220 -7.37 -10.66 -4.81
C GLN A 220 -7.89 -11.98 -4.22
N LYS A 221 -7.01 -12.97 -4.11
CA LYS A 221 -7.35 -14.25 -3.53
C LYS A 221 -7.77 -14.10 -2.06
N GLY A 222 -8.93 -14.63 -1.73
CA GLY A 222 -9.47 -14.62 -0.36
C GLY A 222 -10.29 -13.38 -0.03
N ASP A 223 -10.36 -12.41 -0.95
CA ASP A 223 -11.18 -11.22 -0.75
C ASP A 223 -12.68 -11.48 -0.94
N GLY A 224 -13.50 -10.56 -0.43
CA GLY A 224 -14.94 -10.53 -0.66
C GLY A 224 -15.28 -10.03 -2.06
N GLN A 225 -16.46 -10.41 -2.54
CA GLN A 225 -16.99 -9.86 -3.78
C GLN A 225 -17.52 -8.46 -3.49
N ALA A 226 -16.98 -7.45 -4.19
CA ALA A 226 -17.50 -6.10 -4.10
C ALA A 226 -18.92 -6.00 -4.71
N GLU A 227 -19.76 -5.17 -4.12
CA GLU A 227 -21.10 -4.83 -4.58
C GLU A 227 -21.12 -3.55 -5.42
N ILE A 228 -20.00 -2.83 -5.45
CA ILE A 228 -19.79 -1.60 -6.23
C ILE A 228 -18.60 -1.78 -7.19
N THR A 229 -18.50 -0.92 -8.19
CA THR A 229 -17.35 -0.94 -9.11
C THR A 229 -16.09 -0.43 -8.43
N GLU A 230 -14.93 -0.81 -8.96
CA GLU A 230 -13.63 -0.31 -8.52
C GLU A 230 -13.56 1.22 -8.59
N GLU A 231 -14.05 1.79 -9.70
CA GLU A 231 -14.09 3.25 -9.89
C GLU A 231 -14.93 3.94 -8.80
N GLU A 232 -16.09 3.39 -8.47
CA GLU A 232 -16.95 3.93 -7.41
C GLU A 232 -16.28 3.85 -6.04
N GLN A 233 -15.62 2.71 -5.72
CA GLN A 233 -14.86 2.58 -4.47
C GLN A 233 -13.75 3.61 -4.39
N GLN A 234 -12.96 3.77 -5.45
CA GLN A 234 -11.87 4.74 -5.49
C GLN A 234 -12.38 6.18 -5.43
N ASN A 235 -13.51 6.51 -6.06
CA ASN A 235 -14.13 7.82 -5.97
C ASN A 235 -14.58 8.15 -4.53
N ARG A 236 -15.18 7.19 -3.83
CA ARG A 236 -15.57 7.36 -2.42
C ARG A 236 -14.35 7.46 -1.51
N THR A 237 -13.31 6.68 -1.76
CA THR A 237 -12.04 6.73 -1.04
C THR A 237 -11.35 8.07 -1.24
N ALA A 238 -11.24 8.54 -2.49
CA ALA A 238 -10.65 9.84 -2.81
C ALA A 238 -11.41 10.98 -2.12
N ARG A 239 -12.74 10.96 -2.15
CA ARG A 239 -13.55 11.95 -1.46
C ARG A 239 -13.30 11.95 0.06
N ALA A 240 -13.30 10.79 0.70
CA ALA A 240 -13.02 10.69 2.14
C ALA A 240 -11.61 11.19 2.48
N MET A 241 -10.60 10.90 1.64
CA MET A 241 -9.25 11.41 1.81
C MET A 241 -9.19 12.93 1.63
N LEU A 242 -9.84 13.49 0.61
CA LEU A 242 -9.85 14.93 0.36
C LEU A 242 -10.58 15.71 1.47
N ASP A 243 -11.71 15.21 1.94
CA ASP A 243 -12.44 15.77 3.07
C ASP A 243 -11.58 15.79 4.34
N TRP A 244 -10.83 14.70 4.59
CA TRP A 244 -9.91 14.63 5.72
C TRP A 244 -8.70 15.55 5.55
N LEU A 245 -8.07 15.60 4.37
CA LEU A 245 -6.93 16.47 4.05
C LEU A 245 -7.31 17.96 4.22
N GLY A 246 -8.51 18.34 3.82
CA GLY A 246 -9.02 19.69 3.98
C GLY A 246 -9.29 20.11 5.45
N ASN A 247 -9.30 19.15 6.38
CA ASN A 247 -9.48 19.39 7.82
C ASN A 247 -8.19 19.22 8.64
N LEU A 248 -7.04 19.00 8.01
CA LEU A 248 -5.73 19.01 8.69
C LEU A 248 -5.45 20.41 9.24
N ARG A 249 -4.85 20.47 10.43
CA ARG A 249 -4.59 21.73 11.15
C ARG A 249 -3.11 22.08 11.13
#